data_72ca6598290e7013688301cc0380d575
#
_entry.id   72ca6598290e7013688301cc0380d575
#
_cell.length_a   1.000
_cell.length_b   1.000
_cell.length_c   1.000
_cell.angle_alpha   90.00
_cell.angle_beta   90.00
_cell.angle_gamma   90.00
#
_symmetry.space_group_name_H-M   'P 1'
#
loop_
_entity.id
_entity.type
_entity.pdbx_description
1 polymer ?
#
loop_
_entity_poly.entity_id
_entity_poly.type
_entity_poly.pdbx_seq_one_letter_code
_entity_poly.pdbx_strand_id
1 'polypeptide(L)'
;MAAALPPGPANLPIVGNLFAFRSDPLGFLTKAARKYGDLTYFRVVRQNMYLVNHPDYVREILVANQGNFIKSRALQRAKVLLGEGLLTSEGQHHLRQRRLVQPAFHRERLAGYASAMSECAVRWRERWQAGSTLDVSTEMPHLTLSIVAKTLFSADVQSEASEIGDAMTTVLQMFRLLLMPFSEYMEKLPLPYVRRFEKARARLDATIHGLIRERRKSGQDTGDLLSMLLFARDEEKDDARMNDQEVRDEALTLFLAGHETTANALTWTWYLLSQHPEVERRLHAEIDNVLQGRAPELADVPQLRYAEMILSEALRLYPPAWAIGRMALGGFELGGVRIPAKSICILSPYLVQRDPRWFPDPEKFDPGRWTPEARDARPKFTYFPFGGGARVCIGERFAWMEGVIVMAAIAKKWKLRLAPNQRVEPLPLITLRVKNGLRMIVEPR
;
A
#
# COMPACT_ATOMS: atom_id res chain seq x y z
N MET A 1 -18.80 -32.27 -19.92
CA MET A 1 -18.52 -32.60 -18.52
C MET A 1 -18.31 -31.28 -17.76
N ALA A 2 -18.97 -31.06 -16.62
CA ALA A 2 -18.68 -29.90 -15.78
C ALA A 2 -17.22 -30.04 -15.30
N ALA A 3 -16.40 -29.03 -15.58
CA ALA A 3 -15.01 -29.00 -15.12
C ALA A 3 -14.99 -29.12 -13.58
N ALA A 4 -14.20 -30.03 -13.04
CA ALA A 4 -14.11 -30.20 -11.61
C ALA A 4 -13.61 -28.90 -10.94
N LEU A 5 -14.29 -28.44 -9.90
CA LEU A 5 -13.84 -27.30 -9.13
C LEU A 5 -12.51 -27.64 -8.42
N PRO A 6 -11.59 -26.68 -8.23
CA PRO A 6 -10.43 -26.88 -7.40
C PRO A 6 -10.81 -27.30 -5.98
N PRO A 7 -9.94 -27.99 -5.25
CA PRO A 7 -10.17 -28.32 -3.87
C PRO A 7 -10.32 -27.05 -3.01
N GLY A 8 -11.06 -27.14 -1.92
CA GLY A 8 -11.27 -26.00 -1.06
C GLY A 8 -12.05 -26.32 0.22
N PRO A 9 -12.17 -25.37 1.15
CA PRO A 9 -12.95 -25.56 2.37
C PRO A 9 -14.42 -25.77 2.06
N ALA A 10 -15.09 -26.57 2.88
CA ALA A 10 -16.52 -26.80 2.77
C ALA A 10 -17.30 -25.48 2.86
N ASN A 11 -18.23 -25.29 1.93
CA ASN A 11 -19.08 -24.11 1.91
C ASN A 11 -20.34 -24.34 2.75
N LEU A 12 -20.60 -23.48 3.72
CA LEU A 12 -21.88 -23.47 4.43
C LEU A 12 -23.03 -23.10 3.46
N PRO A 13 -24.25 -23.63 3.68
CA PRO A 13 -25.39 -23.21 2.91
C PRO A 13 -25.56 -21.68 2.91
N ILE A 14 -25.98 -21.10 1.77
CA ILE A 14 -26.25 -19.67 1.57
C ILE A 14 -25.02 -18.76 1.74
N VAL A 15 -24.34 -18.79 2.88
CA VAL A 15 -23.26 -17.85 3.26
C VAL A 15 -21.87 -18.27 2.79
N GLY A 16 -21.68 -19.55 2.43
CA GLY A 16 -20.36 -20.06 2.06
C GLY A 16 -19.38 -19.94 3.22
N ASN A 17 -18.23 -19.35 2.97
CA ASN A 17 -17.15 -19.15 3.96
C ASN A 17 -17.11 -17.69 4.50
N LEU A 18 -18.19 -16.92 4.38
CA LEU A 18 -18.24 -15.51 4.76
C LEU A 18 -17.71 -15.24 6.17
N PHE A 19 -18.20 -16.00 7.15
CA PHE A 19 -17.84 -15.76 8.56
C PHE A 19 -16.37 -16.10 8.83
N ALA A 20 -15.89 -17.24 8.34
CA ALA A 20 -14.50 -17.65 8.51
C ALA A 20 -13.53 -16.68 7.82
N PHE A 21 -13.83 -16.29 6.57
CA PHE A 21 -13.03 -15.33 5.82
C PHE A 21 -13.04 -13.93 6.45
N ARG A 22 -14.14 -13.54 7.08
CA ARG A 22 -14.27 -12.21 7.69
C ARG A 22 -13.66 -12.10 9.07
N SER A 23 -13.76 -13.14 9.90
CA SER A 23 -13.24 -13.14 11.28
C SER A 23 -11.72 -13.14 11.31
N ASP A 24 -11.08 -13.90 10.43
CA ASP A 24 -9.63 -14.03 10.31
C ASP A 24 -9.24 -14.29 8.84
N PRO A 25 -9.20 -13.26 8.00
CA PRO A 25 -8.90 -13.46 6.58
C PRO A 25 -7.49 -14.00 6.32
N LEU A 26 -6.47 -13.59 7.10
CA LEU A 26 -5.11 -14.10 6.94
C LEU A 26 -5.01 -15.56 7.33
N GLY A 27 -5.53 -15.93 8.50
CA GLY A 27 -5.53 -17.31 8.96
C GLY A 27 -6.37 -18.22 8.07
N PHE A 28 -7.53 -17.76 7.60
CA PHE A 28 -8.37 -18.51 6.66
C PHE A 28 -7.63 -18.80 5.35
N LEU A 29 -7.07 -17.77 4.71
CA LEU A 29 -6.36 -17.93 3.45
C LEU A 29 -5.07 -18.76 3.62
N THR A 30 -4.33 -18.58 4.73
CA THR A 30 -3.13 -19.37 5.03
C THR A 30 -3.48 -20.86 5.20
N LYS A 31 -4.53 -21.19 5.94
CA LYS A 31 -4.99 -22.57 6.10
C LYS A 31 -5.46 -23.15 4.78
N ALA A 32 -6.16 -22.36 3.98
CA ALA A 32 -6.64 -22.77 2.67
C ALA A 32 -5.47 -23.09 1.72
N ALA A 33 -4.49 -22.21 1.59
CA ALA A 33 -3.32 -22.42 0.76
C ALA A 33 -2.50 -23.64 1.18
N ARG A 34 -2.24 -23.80 2.50
CA ARG A 34 -1.48 -24.94 3.03
C ARG A 34 -2.18 -26.28 2.82
N LYS A 35 -3.51 -26.32 2.94
CA LYS A 35 -4.27 -27.56 2.85
C LYS A 35 -4.63 -27.96 1.43
N TYR A 36 -4.93 -27.00 0.57
CA TYR A 36 -5.50 -27.25 -0.75
C TYR A 36 -4.58 -26.86 -1.92
N GLY A 37 -3.44 -26.22 -1.63
CA GLY A 37 -2.40 -25.95 -2.62
C GLY A 37 -2.55 -24.66 -3.37
N ASP A 38 -2.07 -24.67 -4.62
CA ASP A 38 -1.81 -23.45 -5.42
C ASP A 38 -3.06 -22.76 -5.95
N LEU A 39 -4.13 -23.52 -6.15
CA LEU A 39 -5.43 -22.98 -6.58
C LEU A 39 -6.53 -23.55 -5.71
N THR A 40 -7.12 -22.71 -4.89
CA THR A 40 -8.14 -23.10 -3.92
C THR A 40 -9.46 -22.40 -4.21
N TYR A 41 -10.54 -23.17 -4.30
CA TYR A 41 -11.89 -22.63 -4.47
C TYR A 41 -12.62 -22.50 -3.14
N PHE A 42 -13.31 -21.38 -2.94
CA PHE A 42 -14.29 -21.21 -1.88
C PHE A 42 -15.37 -20.20 -2.31
N ARG A 43 -16.43 -20.10 -1.53
CA ARG A 43 -17.53 -19.20 -1.83
C ARG A 43 -17.78 -18.25 -0.67
N VAL A 44 -18.03 -16.99 -1.01
CA VAL A 44 -18.47 -15.96 -0.06
C VAL A 44 -19.86 -15.49 -0.50
N VAL A 45 -20.90 -15.90 0.21
CA VAL A 45 -22.30 -15.76 -0.19
C VAL A 45 -22.52 -16.38 -1.58
N ARG A 46 -22.78 -15.56 -2.59
CA ARG A 46 -22.96 -16.01 -3.99
C ARG A 46 -21.72 -15.82 -4.87
N GLN A 47 -20.65 -15.25 -4.30
CA GLN A 47 -19.43 -14.94 -5.06
C GLN A 47 -18.47 -16.13 -5.06
N ASN A 48 -18.11 -16.59 -6.25
CA ASN A 48 -17.03 -17.57 -6.42
C ASN A 48 -15.68 -16.87 -6.22
N MET A 49 -14.86 -17.45 -5.34
CA MET A 49 -13.56 -16.97 -4.97
C MET A 49 -12.50 -18.04 -5.26
N TYR A 50 -11.39 -17.63 -5.85
CA TYR A 50 -10.24 -18.48 -6.14
C TYR A 50 -9.02 -17.87 -5.49
N LEU A 51 -8.44 -18.56 -4.50
CA LEU A 51 -7.14 -18.20 -3.96
C LEU A 51 -6.06 -18.73 -4.90
N VAL A 52 -5.17 -17.85 -5.31
CA VAL A 52 -4.09 -18.13 -6.26
C VAL A 52 -2.76 -17.98 -5.53
N ASN A 53 -2.05 -19.10 -5.32
CA ASN A 53 -0.85 -19.18 -4.48
C ASN A 53 0.38 -19.75 -5.24
N HIS A 54 0.45 -19.54 -6.56
CA HIS A 54 1.60 -19.91 -7.37
C HIS A 54 2.08 -18.72 -8.20
N PRO A 55 3.39 -18.44 -8.28
CA PRO A 55 3.92 -17.27 -9.00
C PRO A 55 3.55 -17.25 -10.48
N ASP A 56 3.51 -18.38 -11.16
CA ASP A 56 3.11 -18.43 -12.58
C ASP A 56 1.63 -18.08 -12.75
N TYR A 57 0.76 -18.51 -11.84
CA TYR A 57 -0.66 -18.15 -11.87
C TYR A 57 -0.88 -16.68 -11.53
N VAL A 58 -0.08 -16.13 -10.63
CA VAL A 58 -0.06 -14.68 -10.36
C VAL A 58 0.36 -13.91 -11.61
N ARG A 59 1.41 -14.36 -12.29
CA ARG A 59 1.89 -13.77 -13.56
C ARG A 59 0.83 -13.87 -14.65
N GLU A 60 0.15 -15.00 -14.77
CA GLU A 60 -0.94 -15.19 -15.74
C GLU A 60 -2.03 -14.13 -15.57
N ILE A 61 -2.50 -13.93 -14.35
CA ILE A 61 -3.60 -13.00 -14.05
C ILE A 61 -3.17 -11.52 -14.14
N LEU A 62 -1.96 -11.19 -13.65
CA LEU A 62 -1.53 -9.79 -13.57
C LEU A 62 -0.87 -9.27 -14.85
N VAL A 63 -0.34 -10.18 -15.70
CA VAL A 63 0.45 -9.80 -16.87
C VAL A 63 -0.11 -10.42 -18.16
N ALA A 64 -0.06 -11.75 -18.29
CA ALA A 64 -0.32 -12.40 -19.57
C ALA A 64 -1.79 -12.24 -20.03
N ASN A 65 -2.73 -12.38 -19.10
CA ASN A 65 -4.17 -12.31 -19.39
C ASN A 65 -4.84 -11.10 -18.73
N GLN A 66 -4.08 -10.05 -18.43
CA GLN A 66 -4.55 -8.88 -17.66
C GLN A 66 -5.79 -8.21 -18.26
N GLY A 67 -5.97 -8.26 -19.57
CA GLY A 67 -7.14 -7.70 -20.28
C GLY A 67 -8.47 -8.38 -19.93
N ASN A 68 -8.42 -9.63 -19.42
CA ASN A 68 -9.61 -10.35 -18.96
C ASN A 68 -10.01 -10.02 -17.52
N PHE A 69 -9.32 -9.09 -16.86
CA PHE A 69 -9.53 -8.82 -15.45
C PHE A 69 -9.77 -7.34 -15.15
N ILE A 70 -10.73 -7.11 -14.28
CA ILE A 70 -10.95 -5.82 -13.63
C ILE A 70 -10.71 -5.96 -12.12
N LYS A 71 -10.67 -4.84 -11.42
CA LYS A 71 -10.54 -4.83 -9.96
C LYS A 71 -11.72 -5.51 -9.30
N SER A 72 -11.48 -6.16 -8.16
CA SER A 72 -12.55 -6.84 -7.43
C SER A 72 -13.62 -5.85 -6.95
N ARG A 73 -14.81 -6.37 -6.64
CA ARG A 73 -15.94 -5.57 -6.13
C ARG A 73 -15.54 -4.69 -4.94
N ALA A 74 -14.68 -5.19 -4.07
CA ALA A 74 -14.16 -4.43 -2.92
C ALA A 74 -13.53 -3.10 -3.36
N LEU A 75 -12.64 -3.15 -4.35
CA LEU A 75 -11.96 -1.95 -4.83
C LEU A 75 -12.86 -1.06 -5.70
N GLN A 76 -13.81 -1.66 -6.43
CA GLN A 76 -14.81 -0.87 -7.15
C GLN A 76 -15.72 -0.07 -6.21
N ARG A 77 -15.99 -0.57 -5.00
CA ARG A 77 -16.73 0.18 -3.97
C ARG A 77 -15.97 1.40 -3.46
N ALA A 78 -14.63 1.42 -3.58
CA ALA A 78 -13.83 2.59 -3.25
C ALA A 78 -14.13 3.81 -4.13
N LYS A 79 -14.76 3.64 -5.29
CA LYS A 79 -15.21 4.75 -6.16
C LYS A 79 -16.09 5.76 -5.44
N VAL A 80 -16.86 5.35 -4.44
CA VAL A 80 -17.67 6.27 -3.63
C VAL A 80 -16.82 7.37 -3.00
N LEU A 81 -15.57 7.06 -2.67
CA LEU A 81 -14.61 8.01 -2.10
C LEU A 81 -13.65 8.58 -3.15
N LEU A 82 -13.00 7.69 -3.90
CA LEU A 82 -11.86 8.01 -4.76
C LEU A 82 -12.27 8.42 -6.19
N GLY A 83 -13.57 8.38 -6.50
CA GLY A 83 -14.04 8.63 -7.86
C GLY A 83 -13.43 7.65 -8.87
N GLU A 84 -13.04 8.17 -10.03
CA GLU A 84 -12.41 7.41 -11.13
C GLU A 84 -10.89 7.62 -11.21
N GLY A 85 -10.23 7.83 -10.06
CA GLY A 85 -8.77 7.94 -10.00
C GLY A 85 -8.07 6.64 -10.35
N LEU A 86 -6.74 6.67 -10.45
CA LEU A 86 -5.88 5.58 -10.94
C LEU A 86 -6.11 4.24 -10.24
N LEU A 87 -6.44 4.27 -8.94
CA LEU A 87 -6.70 3.05 -8.16
C LEU A 87 -8.03 2.39 -8.53
N THR A 88 -9.04 3.13 -8.95
CA THR A 88 -10.43 2.68 -9.14
C THR A 88 -10.86 2.63 -10.59
N SER A 89 -10.22 3.38 -11.48
CA SER A 89 -10.51 3.43 -12.92
C SER A 89 -10.18 2.13 -13.65
N GLU A 90 -10.85 1.88 -14.77
CA GLU A 90 -10.68 0.68 -15.59
C GLU A 90 -10.51 1.03 -17.08
N GLY A 91 -10.04 0.05 -17.87
CA GLY A 91 -9.95 0.12 -19.32
C GLY A 91 -9.14 1.31 -19.83
N GLN A 92 -9.62 1.96 -20.90
CA GLN A 92 -8.94 3.08 -21.56
C GLN A 92 -8.83 4.31 -20.65
N HIS A 93 -9.80 4.53 -19.76
CA HIS A 93 -9.74 5.63 -18.81
C HIS A 93 -8.54 5.48 -17.88
N HIS A 94 -8.32 4.28 -17.32
CA HIS A 94 -7.14 4.00 -16.50
C HIS A 94 -5.82 4.21 -17.26
N LEU A 95 -5.74 3.77 -18.50
CA LEU A 95 -4.52 3.93 -19.30
C LEU A 95 -4.21 5.41 -19.53
N ARG A 96 -5.24 6.20 -19.85
CA ARG A 96 -5.12 7.66 -19.97
C ARG A 96 -4.66 8.30 -18.66
N GLN A 97 -5.34 8.01 -17.55
CA GLN A 97 -4.95 8.55 -16.25
C GLN A 97 -3.51 8.20 -15.89
N ARG A 98 -3.12 6.93 -16.14
CA ARG A 98 -1.75 6.49 -15.86
C ARG A 98 -0.71 7.28 -16.67
N ARG A 99 -0.95 7.52 -17.97
CA ARG A 99 -0.03 8.34 -18.79
C ARG A 99 0.13 9.76 -18.26
N LEU A 100 -0.97 10.39 -17.87
CA LEU A 100 -0.97 11.75 -17.35
C LEU A 100 -0.31 11.89 -15.98
N VAL A 101 -0.42 10.85 -15.13
CA VAL A 101 0.15 10.84 -13.76
C VAL A 101 1.62 10.42 -13.76
N GLN A 102 2.03 9.54 -14.69
CA GLN A 102 3.35 8.89 -14.65
C GLN A 102 4.54 9.88 -14.64
N PRO A 103 4.52 11.03 -15.32
CA PRO A 103 5.61 12.00 -15.31
C PRO A 103 5.95 12.52 -13.89
N ALA A 104 4.98 12.58 -12.97
CA ALA A 104 5.20 12.96 -11.57
C ALA A 104 6.17 12.04 -10.81
N PHE A 105 6.34 10.82 -11.29
CA PHE A 105 7.22 9.82 -10.69
C PHE A 105 8.51 9.59 -11.51
N HIS A 106 8.85 10.50 -12.44
CA HIS A 106 10.10 10.46 -13.15
C HIS A 106 11.27 10.94 -12.28
N ARG A 107 12.48 10.48 -12.63
CA ARG A 107 13.71 10.67 -11.84
C ARG A 107 13.99 12.14 -11.44
N GLU A 108 13.74 13.07 -12.34
CA GLU A 108 13.99 14.49 -12.11
C GLU A 108 13.12 15.06 -10.99
N ARG A 109 11.84 14.65 -10.93
CA ARG A 109 10.91 15.09 -9.87
C ARG A 109 11.23 14.40 -8.54
N LEU A 110 11.64 13.15 -8.58
CA LEU A 110 12.06 12.40 -7.38
C LEU A 110 13.20 13.11 -6.63
N ALA A 111 14.07 13.82 -7.33
CA ALA A 111 15.15 14.58 -6.67
C ALA A 111 14.62 15.66 -5.72
N GLY A 112 13.62 16.43 -6.14
CA GLY A 112 12.97 17.43 -5.28
C GLY A 112 12.22 16.78 -4.10
N TYR A 113 11.59 15.64 -4.34
CA TYR A 113 10.88 14.91 -3.27
C TYR A 113 11.82 14.34 -2.21
N ALA A 114 13.02 13.89 -2.58
CA ALA A 114 14.00 13.35 -1.65
C ALA A 114 14.42 14.37 -0.58
N SER A 115 14.64 15.64 -0.98
CA SER A 115 14.96 16.72 -0.03
C SER A 115 13.82 16.93 0.97
N ALA A 116 12.58 17.01 0.49
CA ALA A 116 11.41 17.15 1.36
C ALA A 116 11.23 15.96 2.31
N MET A 117 11.47 14.73 1.85
CA MET A 117 11.43 13.51 2.69
C MET A 117 12.48 13.59 3.81
N SER A 118 13.71 13.93 3.47
CA SER A 118 14.82 14.06 4.42
C SER A 118 14.53 15.13 5.47
N GLU A 119 14.14 16.33 5.05
CA GLU A 119 13.79 17.43 5.94
C GLU A 119 12.64 17.08 6.89
N CYS A 120 11.58 16.46 6.37
CA CYS A 120 10.46 16.02 7.19
C CYS A 120 10.90 14.96 8.21
N ALA A 121 11.66 13.96 7.80
CA ALA A 121 12.11 12.89 8.67
C ALA A 121 13.07 13.40 9.77
N VAL A 122 14.01 14.29 9.42
CA VAL A 122 14.92 14.91 10.37
C VAL A 122 14.15 15.76 11.40
N ARG A 123 13.26 16.64 10.93
CA ARG A 123 12.43 17.47 11.80
C ARG A 123 11.53 16.63 12.71
N TRP A 124 11.00 15.53 12.19
CA TRP A 124 10.14 14.62 12.96
C TRP A 124 10.89 13.94 14.09
N ARG A 125 12.06 13.32 13.82
CA ARG A 125 12.88 12.63 14.82
C ARG A 125 13.38 13.56 15.94
N GLU A 126 13.56 14.86 15.67
CA GLU A 126 14.01 15.83 16.66
C GLU A 126 12.95 16.14 17.74
N ARG A 127 11.68 15.79 17.51
CA ARG A 127 10.61 15.90 18.50
C ARG A 127 10.66 14.81 19.56
N TRP A 128 11.34 13.69 19.24
CA TRP A 128 11.39 12.55 20.14
C TRP A 128 12.38 12.77 21.26
N GLN A 129 12.05 12.23 22.44
CA GLN A 129 12.86 12.34 23.65
C GLN A 129 13.31 10.96 24.09
N ALA A 130 14.56 10.85 24.55
CA ALA A 130 15.10 9.63 25.12
C ALA A 130 14.25 9.13 26.29
N GLY A 131 13.96 7.85 26.34
CA GLY A 131 13.12 7.21 27.36
C GLY A 131 11.61 7.40 27.16
N SER A 132 11.17 8.24 26.22
CA SER A 132 9.74 8.38 25.93
C SER A 132 9.17 7.15 25.22
N THR A 133 7.87 6.91 25.42
CA THR A 133 7.15 5.86 24.70
C THR A 133 6.30 6.51 23.61
N LEU A 134 6.51 6.07 22.36
CA LEU A 134 5.75 6.51 21.18
C LEU A 134 4.87 5.38 20.65
N ASP A 135 3.73 5.71 20.08
CA ASP A 135 2.99 4.79 19.22
C ASP A 135 3.46 4.96 17.75
N VAL A 136 4.37 4.09 17.33
CA VAL A 136 4.96 4.14 15.98
C VAL A 136 3.91 3.94 14.89
N SER A 137 2.81 3.23 15.20
CA SER A 137 1.67 3.09 14.27
C SER A 137 0.85 4.37 14.09
N THR A 138 1.10 5.40 14.91
CA THR A 138 0.56 6.76 14.78
C THR A 138 1.63 7.73 14.24
N GLU A 139 2.88 7.60 14.72
CA GLU A 139 3.99 8.45 14.28
C GLU A 139 4.30 8.33 12.78
N MET A 140 4.38 7.09 12.27
CA MET A 140 4.70 6.87 10.85
C MET A 140 3.62 7.42 9.90
N PRO A 141 2.31 7.19 10.12
CA PRO A 141 1.27 7.85 9.33
C PRO A 141 1.35 9.38 9.33
N HIS A 142 1.60 10.02 10.47
CA HIS A 142 1.73 11.48 10.51
C HIS A 142 2.96 11.98 9.74
N LEU A 143 4.09 11.28 9.87
CA LEU A 143 5.31 11.61 9.12
C LEU A 143 5.10 11.47 7.61
N THR A 144 4.60 10.32 7.14
CA THR A 144 4.37 10.07 5.72
C THR A 144 3.28 10.98 5.14
N LEU A 145 2.27 11.34 5.95
CA LEU A 145 1.26 12.34 5.58
C LEU A 145 1.91 13.70 5.34
N SER A 146 2.81 14.14 6.24
CA SER A 146 3.53 15.40 6.09
C SER A 146 4.44 15.40 4.83
N ILE A 147 5.09 14.26 4.55
CA ILE A 147 5.90 14.06 3.34
C ILE A 147 5.04 14.19 2.08
N VAL A 148 3.93 13.44 2.01
CA VAL A 148 3.02 13.45 0.86
C VAL A 148 2.42 14.83 0.64
N ALA A 149 1.98 15.52 1.70
CA ALA A 149 1.46 16.88 1.59
C ALA A 149 2.50 17.85 1.03
N LYS A 150 3.75 17.78 1.51
CA LYS A 150 4.83 18.64 1.03
C LYS A 150 5.27 18.32 -0.40
N THR A 151 5.36 17.04 -0.76
CA THR A 151 5.86 16.59 -2.07
C THR A 151 4.81 16.66 -3.17
N LEU A 152 3.57 16.32 -2.85
CA LEU A 152 2.51 16.23 -3.86
C LEU A 152 1.68 17.50 -3.99
N PHE A 153 1.64 18.36 -2.96
CA PHE A 153 0.79 19.55 -2.96
C PHE A 153 1.53 20.85 -2.62
N SER A 154 2.83 20.80 -2.33
CA SER A 154 3.61 21.94 -1.83
C SER A 154 2.97 22.61 -0.61
N ALA A 155 2.14 21.87 0.12
CA ALA A 155 1.40 22.37 1.26
C ALA A 155 2.16 22.08 2.56
N ASP A 156 2.35 23.12 3.38
CA ASP A 156 2.82 22.96 4.74
C ASP A 156 1.61 22.67 5.66
N VAL A 157 1.28 21.39 5.77
CA VAL A 157 0.04 20.91 6.40
C VAL A 157 0.19 20.79 7.93
N GLN A 158 1.16 21.46 8.56
CA GLN A 158 1.40 21.24 10.00
C GLN A 158 0.19 21.62 10.88
N SER A 159 -0.60 22.60 10.50
CA SER A 159 -1.83 23.00 11.20
C SER A 159 -3.07 22.20 10.76
N GLU A 160 -3.10 21.76 9.51
CA GLU A 160 -4.23 21.02 8.93
C GLU A 160 -3.99 19.49 8.86
N ALA A 161 -2.72 19.04 9.06
CA ALA A 161 -2.35 17.63 8.96
C ALA A 161 -3.13 16.75 9.95
N SER A 162 -3.40 17.25 11.15
CA SER A 162 -4.20 16.51 12.14
C SER A 162 -5.63 16.30 11.63
N GLU A 163 -6.26 17.35 11.11
CA GLU A 163 -7.66 17.29 10.66
C GLU A 163 -7.84 16.46 9.38
N ILE A 164 -6.90 16.58 8.46
CA ILE A 164 -6.84 15.74 7.23
C ILE A 164 -6.57 14.30 7.63
N GLY A 165 -5.63 14.05 8.54
CA GLY A 165 -5.32 12.73 9.07
C GLY A 165 -6.51 12.07 9.75
N ASP A 166 -7.27 12.82 10.56
CA ASP A 166 -8.48 12.35 11.21
C ASP A 166 -9.61 12.05 10.22
N ALA A 167 -9.79 12.92 9.22
CA ALA A 167 -10.74 12.68 8.14
C ALA A 167 -10.36 11.42 7.34
N MET A 168 -9.08 11.25 7.02
CA MET A 168 -8.55 10.05 6.34
C MET A 168 -8.75 8.78 7.17
N THR A 169 -8.42 8.84 8.45
CA THR A 169 -8.63 7.70 9.37
C THR A 169 -10.10 7.31 9.44
N THR A 170 -11.00 8.29 9.54
CA THR A 170 -12.44 8.07 9.53
C THR A 170 -12.90 7.39 8.24
N VAL A 171 -12.43 7.88 7.10
CA VAL A 171 -12.76 7.33 5.79
C VAL A 171 -12.26 5.89 5.64
N LEU A 172 -11.03 5.61 6.07
CA LEU A 172 -10.45 4.25 6.02
C LEU A 172 -11.17 3.26 6.94
N GLN A 173 -11.58 3.69 8.13
CA GLN A 173 -12.39 2.86 9.03
C GLN A 173 -13.74 2.50 8.42
N MET A 174 -14.36 3.46 7.74
CA MET A 174 -15.63 3.27 7.03
C MET A 174 -15.53 2.31 5.86
N PHE A 175 -14.35 2.19 5.23
CA PHE A 175 -14.15 1.26 4.13
C PHE A 175 -14.47 -0.21 4.51
N ARG A 176 -14.26 -0.59 5.78
CA ARG A 176 -14.71 -1.90 6.29
C ARG A 176 -16.22 -2.13 6.14
N LEU A 177 -16.99 -1.06 6.30
CA LEU A 177 -18.44 -1.13 6.17
C LEU A 177 -18.86 -1.19 4.70
N LEU A 178 -18.15 -0.50 3.81
CA LEU A 178 -18.38 -0.59 2.36
C LEU A 178 -18.15 -2.01 1.80
N LEU A 179 -17.32 -2.80 2.46
CA LEU A 179 -17.07 -4.21 2.10
C LEU A 179 -18.14 -5.18 2.64
N MET A 180 -19.10 -4.70 3.44
CA MET A 180 -20.16 -5.56 3.97
C MET A 180 -21.17 -5.95 2.89
N PRO A 181 -21.71 -7.18 2.94
CA PRO A 181 -22.92 -7.49 2.20
C PRO A 181 -24.02 -6.45 2.51
N PHE A 182 -24.73 -6.02 1.49
CA PHE A 182 -25.80 -5.01 1.63
C PHE A 182 -25.36 -3.60 2.03
N SER A 183 -24.05 -3.29 2.04
CA SER A 183 -23.56 -1.93 2.31
C SER A 183 -24.19 -0.87 1.41
N GLU A 184 -24.53 -1.22 0.17
CA GLU A 184 -25.21 -0.36 -0.81
C GLU A 184 -26.57 0.17 -0.31
N TYR A 185 -27.27 -0.62 0.51
CA TYR A 185 -28.52 -0.19 1.15
C TYR A 185 -28.24 0.60 2.44
N MET A 186 -27.23 0.19 3.20
CA MET A 186 -26.85 0.85 4.44
C MET A 186 -26.34 2.29 4.23
N GLU A 187 -25.65 2.55 3.13
CA GLU A 187 -25.17 3.89 2.74
C GLU A 187 -26.31 4.90 2.50
N LYS A 188 -27.50 4.42 2.13
CA LYS A 188 -28.67 5.27 1.89
C LYS A 188 -29.43 5.63 3.16
N LEU A 189 -29.05 4.99 4.28
CA LEU A 189 -29.68 5.25 5.57
C LEU A 189 -28.96 6.36 6.31
N PRO A 190 -29.67 7.26 7.01
CA PRO A 190 -29.05 8.38 7.75
C PRO A 190 -28.42 7.93 9.07
N LEU A 191 -27.58 6.90 9.02
CA LEU A 191 -26.92 6.32 10.18
C LEU A 191 -25.76 7.23 10.67
N PRO A 192 -25.47 7.29 11.97
CA PRO A 192 -24.43 8.17 12.51
C PRO A 192 -23.06 7.99 11.85
N TYR A 193 -22.70 6.76 11.50
CA TYR A 193 -21.43 6.48 10.83
C TYR A 193 -21.42 6.94 9.36
N VAL A 194 -22.55 6.88 8.64
CA VAL A 194 -22.67 7.39 7.27
C VAL A 194 -22.47 8.91 7.27
N ARG A 195 -23.15 9.62 8.20
CA ARG A 195 -22.97 11.07 8.36
C ARG A 195 -21.53 11.46 8.70
N ARG A 196 -20.83 10.68 9.54
CA ARG A 196 -19.40 10.91 9.83
C ARG A 196 -18.55 10.74 8.58
N PHE A 197 -18.81 9.71 7.79
CA PHE A 197 -18.11 9.48 6.52
C PHE A 197 -18.35 10.63 5.54
N GLU A 198 -19.60 11.04 5.33
CA GLU A 198 -19.94 12.13 4.43
C GLU A 198 -19.28 13.44 4.86
N LYS A 199 -19.27 13.74 6.17
CA LYS A 199 -18.58 14.91 6.71
C LYS A 199 -17.06 14.85 6.47
N ALA A 200 -16.45 13.72 6.73
CA ALA A 200 -15.00 13.51 6.50
C ALA A 200 -14.66 13.63 5.00
N ARG A 201 -15.46 13.00 4.13
CA ARG A 201 -15.31 13.10 2.67
C ARG A 201 -15.48 14.55 2.20
N ALA A 202 -16.55 15.25 2.61
CA ALA A 202 -16.78 16.63 2.22
C ALA A 202 -15.63 17.54 2.63
N ARG A 203 -15.00 17.29 3.80
CA ARG A 203 -13.82 18.03 4.23
C ARG A 203 -12.62 17.80 3.34
N LEU A 204 -12.31 16.52 3.02
CA LEU A 204 -11.21 16.18 2.08
C LEU A 204 -11.45 16.81 0.70
N ASP A 205 -12.68 16.74 0.20
CA ASP A 205 -13.07 17.34 -1.08
C ASP A 205 -12.87 18.86 -1.04
N ALA A 206 -13.30 19.54 0.02
CA ALA A 206 -13.16 20.99 0.16
C ALA A 206 -11.68 21.42 0.18
N THR A 207 -10.83 20.68 0.90
CA THR A 207 -9.37 20.93 0.95
C THR A 207 -8.75 20.78 -0.44
N ILE A 208 -8.99 19.66 -1.12
CA ILE A 208 -8.40 19.41 -2.44
C ILE A 208 -8.91 20.42 -3.47
N HIS A 209 -10.20 20.71 -3.50
CA HIS A 209 -10.75 21.73 -4.40
C HIS A 209 -10.23 23.14 -4.06
N GLY A 210 -9.93 23.43 -2.79
CA GLY A 210 -9.24 24.65 -2.38
C GLY A 210 -7.88 24.77 -3.05
N LEU A 211 -7.04 23.73 -2.89
CA LEU A 211 -5.71 23.68 -3.50
C LEU A 211 -5.75 23.78 -5.03
N ILE A 212 -6.70 23.10 -5.68
CA ILE A 212 -6.91 23.17 -7.14
C ILE A 212 -7.21 24.62 -7.57
N ARG A 213 -8.16 25.29 -6.89
CA ARG A 213 -8.54 26.67 -7.20
C ARG A 213 -7.37 27.65 -7.02
N GLU A 214 -6.63 27.53 -5.92
CA GLU A 214 -5.45 28.38 -5.67
C GLU A 214 -4.39 28.19 -6.72
N ARG A 215 -4.08 26.95 -7.09
CA ARG A 215 -3.07 26.64 -8.11
C ARG A 215 -3.49 27.12 -9.50
N ARG A 216 -4.77 26.96 -9.87
CA ARG A 216 -5.29 27.50 -11.14
C ARG A 216 -5.24 29.03 -11.16
N LYS A 217 -5.56 29.68 -10.04
CA LYS A 217 -5.51 31.16 -9.93
C LYS A 217 -4.09 31.70 -10.04
N SER A 218 -3.12 31.03 -9.40
CA SER A 218 -1.71 31.43 -9.48
C SER A 218 -1.09 31.18 -10.86
N GLY A 219 -1.56 30.15 -11.58
CA GLY A 219 -0.99 29.73 -12.86
C GLY A 219 0.45 29.22 -12.77
N GLN A 220 1.00 29.09 -11.55
CA GLN A 220 2.40 28.70 -11.33
C GLN A 220 2.55 27.17 -11.26
N ASP A 221 3.50 26.65 -12.01
CA ASP A 221 4.01 25.28 -11.82
C ASP A 221 5.02 25.28 -10.66
N THR A 222 4.62 24.77 -9.52
CA THR A 222 5.50 24.64 -8.34
C THR A 222 6.32 23.36 -8.36
N GLY A 223 6.23 22.56 -9.42
CA GLY A 223 6.96 21.31 -9.57
C GLY A 223 6.40 20.15 -8.76
N ASP A 224 5.27 20.34 -8.09
CA ASP A 224 4.58 19.30 -7.34
C ASP A 224 3.59 18.50 -8.21
N LEU A 225 3.05 17.41 -7.64
CA LEU A 225 2.09 16.57 -8.35
C LEU A 225 0.85 17.33 -8.79
N LEU A 226 0.30 18.20 -7.93
CA LEU A 226 -0.92 18.94 -8.25
C LEU A 226 -0.74 19.81 -9.47
N SER A 227 0.38 20.56 -9.58
CA SER A 227 0.73 21.33 -10.76
C SER A 227 0.82 20.44 -11.99
N MET A 228 1.48 19.29 -11.87
CA MET A 228 1.62 18.36 -12.99
C MET A 228 0.27 17.85 -13.48
N LEU A 229 -0.66 17.48 -12.59
CA LEU A 229 -2.00 17.04 -12.96
C LEU A 229 -2.79 18.15 -13.67
N LEU A 230 -2.68 19.39 -13.17
CA LEU A 230 -3.39 20.55 -13.73
C LEU A 230 -2.86 20.99 -15.12
N PHE A 231 -1.56 20.79 -15.35
CA PHE A 231 -0.90 21.19 -16.60
C PHE A 231 -0.63 20.03 -17.56
N ALA A 232 -0.85 18.78 -17.13
CA ALA A 232 -0.69 17.60 -17.97
C ALA A 232 -1.60 17.68 -19.21
N ARG A 233 -1.03 17.29 -20.37
CA ARG A 233 -1.73 17.23 -21.66
C ARG A 233 -1.68 15.81 -22.19
N ASP A 234 -2.80 15.37 -22.75
CA ASP A 234 -2.91 14.06 -23.37
C ASP A 234 -2.58 14.16 -24.87
N GLU A 235 -1.34 13.86 -25.20
CA GLU A 235 -0.83 13.91 -26.58
C GLU A 235 -1.61 13.00 -27.56
N GLU A 236 -2.29 11.96 -27.04
CA GLU A 236 -3.11 11.06 -27.86
C GLU A 236 -4.55 11.57 -28.08
N LYS A 237 -4.96 12.66 -27.40
CA LYS A 237 -6.31 13.22 -27.45
C LYS A 237 -6.29 14.75 -27.57
N ASP A 238 -5.74 15.27 -28.66
CA ASP A 238 -5.77 16.70 -29.00
C ASP A 238 -5.38 17.63 -27.83
N ASP A 239 -4.34 17.26 -27.08
CA ASP A 239 -3.86 18.01 -25.89
C ASP A 239 -4.92 18.18 -24.79
N ALA A 240 -5.91 17.28 -24.70
CA ALA A 240 -6.94 17.34 -23.67
C ALA A 240 -6.33 17.27 -22.26
N ARG A 241 -6.76 18.19 -21.41
CA ARG A 241 -6.34 18.25 -20.00
C ARG A 241 -7.29 17.48 -19.10
N MET A 242 -6.84 17.22 -17.86
CA MET A 242 -7.74 16.77 -16.81
C MET A 242 -8.70 17.88 -16.40
N ASN A 243 -9.97 17.56 -16.23
CA ASN A 243 -10.93 18.44 -15.57
C ASN A 243 -10.73 18.43 -14.05
N ASP A 244 -11.36 19.35 -13.33
CA ASP A 244 -11.16 19.47 -11.87
C ASP A 244 -11.59 18.24 -11.09
N GLN A 245 -12.59 17.51 -11.58
CA GLN A 245 -13.01 16.25 -10.95
C GLN A 245 -11.96 15.14 -11.15
N GLU A 246 -11.39 15.01 -12.34
CA GLU A 246 -10.29 14.07 -12.61
C GLU A 246 -9.07 14.39 -11.76
N VAL A 247 -8.69 15.67 -11.66
CA VAL A 247 -7.59 16.14 -10.81
C VAL A 247 -7.87 15.82 -9.34
N ARG A 248 -9.09 16.10 -8.86
CA ARG A 248 -9.52 15.76 -7.49
C ARG A 248 -9.41 14.25 -7.22
N ASP A 249 -9.89 13.41 -8.12
CA ASP A 249 -9.92 11.97 -7.97
C ASP A 249 -8.50 11.38 -7.93
N GLU A 250 -7.61 11.89 -8.79
CA GLU A 250 -6.19 11.51 -8.77
C GLU A 250 -5.46 12.02 -7.54
N ALA A 251 -5.66 13.28 -7.17
CA ALA A 251 -5.05 13.87 -5.99
C ALA A 251 -5.42 13.09 -4.71
N LEU A 252 -6.70 12.81 -4.52
CA LEU A 252 -7.16 12.02 -3.37
C LEU A 252 -6.65 10.57 -3.40
N THR A 253 -6.63 9.96 -4.58
CA THR A 253 -6.10 8.60 -4.77
C THR A 253 -4.62 8.53 -4.38
N LEU A 254 -3.79 9.45 -4.89
CA LEU A 254 -2.36 9.44 -4.65
C LEU A 254 -2.02 9.86 -3.22
N PHE A 255 -2.78 10.80 -2.65
CA PHE A 255 -2.66 11.19 -1.26
C PHE A 255 -2.91 10.00 -0.32
N LEU A 256 -4.02 9.29 -0.52
CA LEU A 256 -4.37 8.12 0.30
C LEU A 256 -3.37 6.96 0.12
N ALA A 257 -3.03 6.65 -1.13
CA ALA A 257 -2.14 5.54 -1.44
C ALA A 257 -0.70 5.79 -0.97
N GLY A 258 -0.21 7.03 -1.08
CA GLY A 258 1.18 7.38 -0.77
C GLY A 258 1.49 7.32 0.71
N HIS A 259 0.61 7.85 1.58
CA HIS A 259 0.94 7.95 3.00
C HIS A 259 0.72 6.64 3.76
N GLU A 260 -0.41 5.97 3.60
CA GLU A 260 -0.77 4.82 4.45
C GLU A 260 0.10 3.59 4.19
N THR A 261 0.43 3.33 2.93
CA THR A 261 1.20 2.14 2.57
C THR A 261 2.64 2.22 3.09
N THR A 262 3.32 3.35 2.88
CA THR A 262 4.68 3.57 3.39
C THR A 262 4.72 3.63 4.91
N ALA A 263 3.72 4.26 5.55
CA ALA A 263 3.59 4.27 7.00
C ALA A 263 3.54 2.86 7.59
N ASN A 264 2.71 1.98 7.03
CA ASN A 264 2.62 0.59 7.50
C ASN A 264 3.91 -0.19 7.23
N ALA A 265 4.55 -0.01 6.08
CA ALA A 265 5.84 -0.61 5.78
C ALA A 265 6.90 -0.22 6.81
N LEU A 266 7.02 1.09 7.12
CA LEU A 266 7.94 1.59 8.13
C LEU A 266 7.58 1.11 9.54
N THR A 267 6.31 1.08 9.91
CA THR A 267 5.84 0.58 11.21
C THR A 267 6.28 -0.87 11.42
N TRP A 268 6.06 -1.74 10.44
CA TRP A 268 6.50 -3.13 10.50
C TRP A 268 8.03 -3.26 10.45
N THR A 269 8.72 -2.39 9.74
CA THR A 269 10.20 -2.35 9.73
C THR A 269 10.75 -2.06 11.11
N TRP A 270 10.22 -1.07 11.82
CA TRP A 270 10.63 -0.75 13.19
C TRP A 270 10.36 -1.88 14.17
N TYR A 271 9.19 -2.53 14.05
CA TYR A 271 8.91 -3.74 14.83
C TYR A 271 9.97 -4.81 14.61
N LEU A 272 10.27 -5.14 13.36
CA LEU A 272 11.25 -6.17 13.00
C LEU A 272 12.67 -5.79 13.49
N LEU A 273 13.10 -4.56 13.31
CA LEU A 273 14.40 -4.09 13.81
C LEU A 273 14.50 -4.22 15.33
N SER A 274 13.45 -3.92 16.08
CA SER A 274 13.44 -4.06 17.54
C SER A 274 13.63 -5.49 18.03
N GLN A 275 13.32 -6.49 17.20
CA GLN A 275 13.46 -7.90 17.51
C GLN A 275 14.80 -8.49 17.02
N HIS A 276 15.58 -7.73 16.20
CA HIS A 276 16.79 -8.23 15.55
C HIS A 276 17.96 -7.23 15.72
N PRO A 277 18.54 -7.17 16.94
CA PRO A 277 19.62 -6.19 17.25
C PRO A 277 20.87 -6.32 16.36
N GLU A 278 21.15 -7.52 15.84
CA GLU A 278 22.26 -7.75 14.90
C GLU A 278 22.02 -7.09 13.55
N VAL A 279 20.76 -7.10 13.05
CA VAL A 279 20.36 -6.40 11.83
C VAL A 279 20.43 -4.89 12.04
N GLU A 280 19.93 -4.40 13.17
CA GLU A 280 19.99 -2.98 13.52
C GLU A 280 21.43 -2.47 13.61
N ARG A 281 22.34 -3.22 14.23
CA ARG A 281 23.77 -2.83 14.28
C ARG A 281 24.40 -2.69 12.89
N ARG A 282 24.08 -3.59 11.96
CA ARG A 282 24.57 -3.51 10.57
C ARG A 282 23.98 -2.31 9.84
N LEU A 283 22.69 -2.03 10.04
CA LEU A 283 22.04 -0.83 9.49
C LEU A 283 22.76 0.43 9.98
N HIS A 284 23.04 0.50 11.27
CA HIS A 284 23.75 1.65 11.86
C HIS A 284 25.15 1.82 11.27
N ALA A 285 25.90 0.73 11.09
CA ALA A 285 27.24 0.79 10.49
C ALA A 285 27.19 1.29 9.03
N GLU A 286 26.20 0.86 8.25
CA GLU A 286 26.00 1.38 6.88
C GLU A 286 25.67 2.88 6.90
N ILE A 287 24.73 3.30 7.75
CA ILE A 287 24.32 4.71 7.88
C ILE A 287 25.52 5.60 8.26
N ASP A 288 26.37 5.17 9.21
CA ASP A 288 27.56 5.92 9.61
C ASP A 288 28.55 6.09 8.47
N ASN A 289 28.80 4.99 7.76
CA ASN A 289 29.74 4.98 6.64
C ASN A 289 29.24 5.85 5.47
N VAL A 290 27.94 5.80 5.15
CA VAL A 290 27.39 6.53 4.00
C VAL A 290 27.12 8.00 4.33
N LEU A 291 26.49 8.27 5.47
CA LEU A 291 26.03 9.63 5.80
C LEU A 291 27.09 10.51 6.47
N GLN A 292 28.10 9.92 7.14
CA GLN A 292 29.19 10.66 7.78
C GLN A 292 28.71 11.85 8.63
N GLY A 293 27.62 11.67 9.36
CA GLY A 293 27.04 12.69 10.25
C GLY A 293 25.99 13.62 9.61
N ARG A 294 25.86 13.72 8.29
CA ARG A 294 24.84 14.56 7.61
C ARG A 294 23.47 13.89 7.51
N ALA A 295 22.46 14.62 7.08
CA ALA A 295 21.14 14.07 6.73
C ALA A 295 21.23 13.24 5.43
N PRO A 296 20.35 12.24 5.24
CA PRO A 296 20.31 11.47 4.00
C PRO A 296 19.81 12.32 2.83
N GLU A 297 20.39 12.09 1.65
CA GLU A 297 20.04 12.74 0.39
C GLU A 297 19.72 11.69 -0.69
N LEU A 298 19.19 12.13 -1.86
CA LEU A 298 18.91 11.22 -2.97
C LEU A 298 20.13 10.41 -3.41
N ALA A 299 21.32 11.03 -3.43
CA ALA A 299 22.55 10.38 -3.84
C ALA A 299 22.99 9.23 -2.91
N ASP A 300 22.48 9.20 -1.70
CA ASP A 300 22.79 8.15 -0.70
C ASP A 300 21.91 6.91 -0.90
N VAL A 301 20.72 7.07 -1.43
CA VAL A 301 19.75 5.96 -1.56
C VAL A 301 20.35 4.73 -2.26
N PRO A 302 21.09 4.85 -3.38
CA PRO A 302 21.76 3.70 -4.00
C PRO A 302 22.90 3.11 -3.16
N GLN A 303 23.41 3.82 -2.17
CA GLN A 303 24.50 3.39 -1.30
C GLN A 303 23.99 2.72 -0.02
N LEU A 304 22.77 3.04 0.41
CA LEU A 304 22.07 2.46 1.57
C LEU A 304 21.44 1.11 1.22
N ARG A 305 22.25 0.20 0.71
CA ARG A 305 21.80 -1.11 0.18
C ARG A 305 21.23 -2.01 1.26
N TYR A 306 21.84 -2.02 2.43
CA TYR A 306 21.36 -2.85 3.53
C TYR A 306 20.04 -2.33 4.10
N ALA A 307 19.87 -1.00 4.13
CA ALA A 307 18.58 -0.39 4.44
C ALA A 307 17.48 -0.81 3.44
N GLU A 308 17.77 -0.85 2.13
CA GLU A 308 16.86 -1.37 1.11
C GLU A 308 16.53 -2.86 1.32
N MET A 309 17.53 -3.68 1.66
CA MET A 309 17.35 -5.10 1.97
C MET A 309 16.45 -5.32 3.19
N ILE A 310 16.59 -4.51 4.23
CA ILE A 310 15.73 -4.51 5.42
C ILE A 310 14.28 -4.19 5.03
N LEU A 311 14.07 -3.14 4.26
CA LEU A 311 12.74 -2.74 3.81
C LEU A 311 12.12 -3.80 2.90
N SER A 312 12.90 -4.41 2.01
CA SER A 312 12.47 -5.53 1.16
C SER A 312 11.95 -6.71 1.99
N GLU A 313 12.68 -7.05 3.04
CA GLU A 313 12.32 -8.17 3.91
C GLU A 313 11.09 -7.83 4.78
N ALA A 314 10.98 -6.58 5.23
CA ALA A 314 9.78 -6.12 5.92
C ALA A 314 8.54 -6.17 4.99
N LEU A 315 8.67 -5.74 3.74
CA LEU A 315 7.60 -5.84 2.72
C LEU A 315 7.29 -7.30 2.34
N ARG A 316 8.25 -8.21 2.45
CA ARG A 316 8.00 -9.64 2.28
C ARG A 316 7.12 -10.20 3.40
N LEU A 317 7.50 -9.91 4.65
CA LEU A 317 6.79 -10.41 5.82
C LEU A 317 5.47 -9.69 6.05
N TYR A 318 5.42 -8.38 5.88
CA TYR A 318 4.25 -7.55 6.18
C TYR A 318 3.93 -6.61 5.02
N PRO A 319 3.56 -7.15 3.83
CA PRO A 319 3.22 -6.30 2.69
C PRO A 319 1.97 -5.47 3.00
N PRO A 320 2.00 -4.14 2.88
CA PRO A 320 0.81 -3.31 3.09
C PRO A 320 -0.36 -3.74 2.20
N ALA A 321 -0.12 -4.02 0.92
CA ALA A 321 -1.09 -4.64 0.01
C ALA A 321 -1.04 -6.17 0.16
N TRP A 322 -1.58 -6.69 1.25
CA TRP A 322 -1.52 -8.11 1.62
C TRP A 322 -2.32 -9.05 0.70
N ALA A 323 -3.30 -8.52 -0.04
CA ALA A 323 -4.10 -9.25 -1.02
C ALA A 323 -4.53 -8.35 -2.18
N ILE A 324 -4.50 -8.89 -3.38
CA ILE A 324 -4.90 -8.23 -4.62
C ILE A 324 -6.09 -9.00 -5.20
N GLY A 325 -7.25 -8.36 -5.29
CA GLY A 325 -8.45 -8.96 -5.88
C GLY A 325 -8.58 -8.60 -7.37
N ARG A 326 -8.85 -9.61 -8.21
CA ARG A 326 -9.17 -9.46 -9.64
C ARG A 326 -10.46 -10.18 -9.97
N MET A 327 -11.38 -9.54 -10.66
CA MET A 327 -12.60 -10.15 -11.14
C MET A 327 -12.48 -10.46 -12.63
N ALA A 328 -12.73 -11.70 -13.01
CA ALA A 328 -12.69 -12.14 -14.40
C ALA A 328 -13.90 -11.62 -15.19
N LEU A 329 -13.67 -11.02 -16.35
CA LEU A 329 -14.71 -10.58 -17.29
C LEU A 329 -15.28 -11.76 -18.07
N GLY A 330 -14.43 -12.60 -18.63
CA GLY A 330 -14.76 -13.84 -19.32
C GLY A 330 -14.30 -15.07 -18.54
N GLY A 331 -14.82 -16.24 -18.88
CA GLY A 331 -14.29 -17.50 -18.38
C GLY A 331 -12.88 -17.77 -18.96
N PHE A 332 -11.97 -18.29 -18.14
CA PHE A 332 -10.59 -18.60 -18.55
C PHE A 332 -10.11 -19.89 -17.89
N GLU A 333 -8.97 -20.37 -18.33
CA GLU A 333 -8.33 -21.56 -17.75
C GLU A 333 -7.10 -21.17 -16.94
N LEU A 334 -6.92 -21.78 -15.77
CA LEU A 334 -5.76 -21.57 -14.91
C LEU A 334 -5.37 -22.91 -14.27
N GLY A 335 -4.13 -23.38 -14.54
CA GLY A 335 -3.66 -24.65 -13.99
C GLY A 335 -4.53 -25.85 -14.38
N GLY A 336 -5.07 -25.88 -15.59
CA GLY A 336 -5.96 -26.94 -16.07
C GLY A 336 -7.39 -26.88 -15.53
N VAL A 337 -7.74 -25.80 -14.80
CA VAL A 337 -9.08 -25.59 -14.22
C VAL A 337 -9.81 -24.46 -14.95
N ARG A 338 -11.02 -24.72 -15.38
CA ARG A 338 -11.92 -23.70 -15.95
C ARG A 338 -12.50 -22.81 -14.86
N ILE A 339 -12.15 -21.53 -14.86
CA ILE A 339 -12.66 -20.50 -13.95
C ILE A 339 -13.77 -19.72 -14.67
N PRO A 340 -14.99 -19.68 -14.12
CA PRO A 340 -16.11 -18.97 -14.75
C PRO A 340 -15.92 -17.44 -14.73
N ALA A 341 -16.58 -16.76 -15.67
CA ALA A 341 -16.71 -15.30 -15.64
C ALA A 341 -17.30 -14.81 -14.30
N LYS A 342 -17.00 -13.59 -13.93
CA LYS A 342 -17.40 -12.94 -12.67
C LYS A 342 -16.83 -13.58 -11.40
N SER A 343 -15.95 -14.57 -11.52
CA SER A 343 -15.17 -15.11 -10.38
C SER A 343 -14.15 -14.09 -9.91
N ILE A 344 -13.87 -14.08 -8.60
CA ILE A 344 -12.81 -13.24 -8.03
C ILE A 344 -11.59 -14.11 -7.73
N CYS A 345 -10.46 -13.76 -8.33
CA CYS A 345 -9.15 -14.31 -7.99
C CYS A 345 -8.51 -13.44 -6.90
N ILE A 346 -8.09 -14.06 -5.81
CA ILE A 346 -7.33 -13.44 -4.73
C ILE A 346 -5.87 -13.85 -4.89
N LEU A 347 -5.00 -12.89 -5.14
CA LEU A 347 -3.56 -13.05 -5.17
C LEU A 347 -3.02 -12.40 -3.90
N SER A 348 -2.33 -13.18 -3.06
CA SER A 348 -1.88 -12.65 -1.79
C SER A 348 -0.36 -12.58 -1.71
N PRO A 349 0.25 -11.37 -1.79
CA PRO A 349 1.66 -11.20 -1.48
C PRO A 349 2.01 -11.78 -0.11
N TYR A 350 1.16 -11.57 0.89
CA TYR A 350 1.36 -12.10 2.24
C TYR A 350 1.56 -13.62 2.28
N LEU A 351 0.87 -14.39 1.44
CA LEU A 351 0.97 -15.84 1.37
C LEU A 351 2.13 -16.31 0.49
N VAL A 352 2.17 -15.83 -0.77
CA VAL A 352 3.19 -16.27 -1.73
C VAL A 352 4.59 -15.93 -1.24
N GLN A 353 4.76 -14.77 -0.62
CA GLN A 353 6.03 -14.30 -0.05
C GLN A 353 6.43 -15.03 1.25
N ARG A 354 5.57 -15.90 1.76
CA ARG A 354 5.81 -16.80 2.91
C ARG A 354 5.80 -18.28 2.53
N ASP A 355 5.81 -18.58 1.25
CA ASP A 355 5.83 -19.96 0.80
C ASP A 355 7.26 -20.54 0.94
N PRO A 356 7.45 -21.66 1.68
CA PRO A 356 8.78 -22.24 1.89
C PRO A 356 9.44 -22.75 0.62
N ARG A 357 8.67 -22.98 -0.44
CA ARG A 357 9.22 -23.34 -1.77
C ARG A 357 10.11 -22.25 -2.36
N TRP A 358 9.80 -20.99 -2.06
CA TRP A 358 10.48 -19.80 -2.58
C TRP A 358 11.35 -19.10 -1.55
N PHE A 359 10.96 -19.20 -0.27
CA PHE A 359 11.63 -18.58 0.86
C PHE A 359 11.83 -19.62 1.98
N PRO A 360 12.97 -20.34 2.00
CA PRO A 360 13.31 -21.23 3.11
C PRO A 360 13.23 -20.47 4.44
N ASP A 361 12.74 -21.12 5.50
CA ASP A 361 12.47 -20.50 6.81
C ASP A 361 11.66 -19.20 6.66
N PRO A 362 10.43 -19.27 6.10
CA PRO A 362 9.71 -18.10 5.59
C PRO A 362 9.32 -17.06 6.66
N GLU A 363 9.26 -17.46 7.93
CA GLU A 363 8.94 -16.52 9.03
C GLU A 363 10.20 -15.85 9.61
N LYS A 364 11.40 -16.30 9.26
CA LYS A 364 12.64 -15.67 9.68
C LYS A 364 12.83 -14.33 8.96
N PHE A 365 13.10 -13.27 9.73
CA PHE A 365 13.52 -11.98 9.18
C PHE A 365 15.01 -12.04 8.82
N ASP A 366 15.29 -12.08 7.54
CA ASP A 366 16.66 -12.20 7.02
C ASP A 366 16.87 -11.28 5.80
N PRO A 367 17.38 -10.07 6.02
CA PRO A 367 17.73 -9.15 4.93
C PRO A 367 18.71 -9.73 3.91
N GLY A 368 19.51 -10.76 4.28
CA GLY A 368 20.45 -11.43 3.37
C GLY A 368 19.78 -12.07 2.15
N ARG A 369 18.48 -12.32 2.20
CA ARG A 369 17.69 -12.81 1.05
C ARG A 369 17.65 -11.84 -0.13
N TRP A 370 18.04 -10.60 0.07
CA TRP A 370 17.92 -9.53 -0.92
C TRP A 370 19.24 -9.11 -1.53
N THR A 371 20.31 -9.92 -1.37
CA THR A 371 21.49 -9.76 -2.21
C THR A 371 21.12 -9.95 -3.69
N PRO A 372 21.82 -9.31 -4.63
CA PRO A 372 21.52 -9.45 -6.06
C PRO A 372 21.40 -10.92 -6.49
N GLU A 373 22.34 -11.77 -6.06
CA GLU A 373 22.40 -13.18 -6.41
C GLU A 373 21.17 -13.94 -5.89
N ALA A 374 20.83 -13.74 -4.61
CA ALA A 374 19.69 -14.40 -3.98
C ALA A 374 18.35 -13.93 -4.56
N ARG A 375 18.26 -12.66 -4.97
CA ARG A 375 17.08 -12.11 -5.62
C ARG A 375 16.89 -12.68 -7.03
N ASP A 376 17.96 -12.73 -7.81
CA ASP A 376 17.90 -13.16 -9.22
C ASP A 376 17.71 -14.68 -9.36
N ALA A 377 18.07 -15.46 -8.34
CA ALA A 377 17.81 -16.90 -8.28
C ALA A 377 16.34 -17.27 -8.07
N ARG A 378 15.50 -16.34 -7.61
CA ARG A 378 14.07 -16.62 -7.36
C ARG A 378 13.20 -16.40 -8.59
N PRO A 379 12.18 -17.22 -8.82
CA PRO A 379 11.20 -17.00 -9.88
C PRO A 379 10.50 -15.64 -9.74
N LYS A 380 10.21 -14.99 -10.85
CA LYS A 380 9.41 -13.76 -10.86
C LYS A 380 8.04 -14.03 -10.22
N PHE A 381 7.46 -13.00 -9.57
CA PHE A 381 6.18 -13.09 -8.84
C PHE A 381 6.16 -13.97 -7.59
N THR A 382 7.31 -14.48 -7.12
CA THR A 382 7.44 -14.95 -5.74
C THR A 382 7.45 -13.78 -4.76
N TYR A 383 7.83 -12.58 -5.23
CA TYR A 383 7.83 -11.31 -4.51
C TYR A 383 7.19 -10.23 -5.38
N PHE A 384 6.04 -9.68 -4.93
CA PHE A 384 5.27 -8.68 -5.68
C PHE A 384 4.48 -7.72 -4.78
N PRO A 385 5.14 -7.06 -3.81
CA PRO A 385 4.46 -6.17 -2.87
C PRO A 385 3.85 -4.94 -3.55
N PHE A 386 4.32 -4.60 -4.76
CA PHE A 386 3.81 -3.54 -5.62
C PHE A 386 2.88 -4.02 -6.74
N GLY A 387 2.48 -5.29 -6.71
CA GLY A 387 1.65 -5.89 -7.76
C GLY A 387 2.42 -6.21 -9.03
N GLY A 388 1.78 -6.03 -10.19
CA GLY A 388 2.40 -6.34 -11.49
C GLY A 388 1.54 -5.97 -12.70
N GLY A 389 2.13 -6.07 -13.89
CA GLY A 389 1.50 -5.77 -15.17
C GLY A 389 1.17 -4.27 -15.33
N ALA A 390 0.17 -3.94 -16.16
CA ALA A 390 -0.23 -2.56 -16.40
C ALA A 390 -0.77 -1.85 -15.15
N ARG A 391 -1.01 -2.60 -14.07
CA ARG A 391 -1.52 -2.11 -12.78
C ARG A 391 -0.45 -2.12 -11.69
N VAL A 392 0.85 -2.27 -12.04
CA VAL A 392 1.95 -2.14 -11.08
C VAL A 392 1.91 -0.77 -10.41
N CYS A 393 2.30 -0.70 -9.15
CA CYS A 393 2.30 0.55 -8.38
C CYS A 393 3.09 1.64 -9.13
N ILE A 394 2.42 2.78 -9.37
CA ILE A 394 3.05 3.92 -10.04
C ILE A 394 4.06 4.63 -9.12
N GLY A 395 3.81 4.61 -7.81
CA GLY A 395 4.64 5.21 -6.77
C GLY A 395 5.75 4.30 -6.23
N GLU A 396 6.04 3.15 -6.87
CA GLU A 396 7.03 2.19 -6.35
C GLU A 396 8.38 2.85 -6.06
N ARG A 397 8.93 3.62 -6.99
CA ARG A 397 10.23 4.31 -6.81
C ARG A 397 10.17 5.36 -5.69
N PHE A 398 9.06 6.07 -5.59
CA PHE A 398 8.81 7.02 -4.50
C PHE A 398 8.79 6.31 -3.15
N ALA A 399 8.07 5.20 -3.03
CA ALA A 399 7.96 4.43 -1.80
C ALA A 399 9.29 3.82 -1.33
N TRP A 400 10.12 3.33 -2.27
CA TRP A 400 11.47 2.85 -1.97
C TRP A 400 12.35 3.98 -1.44
N MET A 401 12.37 5.11 -2.12
CA MET A 401 13.16 6.28 -1.73
C MET A 401 12.70 6.81 -0.35
N GLU A 402 11.39 6.99 -0.16
CA GLU A 402 10.83 7.44 1.11
C GLU A 402 11.18 6.49 2.26
N GLY A 403 10.96 5.19 2.07
CA GLY A 403 11.24 4.19 3.09
C GLY A 403 12.71 4.18 3.52
N VAL A 404 13.64 4.22 2.57
CA VAL A 404 15.09 4.22 2.86
C VAL A 404 15.52 5.54 3.53
N ILE A 405 15.09 6.70 3.02
CA ILE A 405 15.44 8.01 3.58
C ILE A 405 14.89 8.16 5.00
N VAL A 406 13.63 7.85 5.23
CA VAL A 406 13.00 7.95 6.56
C VAL A 406 13.66 7.01 7.56
N MET A 407 13.89 5.75 7.16
CA MET A 407 14.58 4.78 8.03
C MET A 407 15.99 5.25 8.37
N ALA A 408 16.77 5.68 7.39
CA ALA A 408 18.14 6.17 7.62
C ALA A 408 18.16 7.44 8.50
N ALA A 409 17.25 8.39 8.24
CA ALA A 409 17.15 9.60 9.03
C ALA A 409 16.83 9.31 10.50
N ILE A 410 15.89 8.42 10.80
CA ILE A 410 15.50 8.08 12.17
C ILE A 410 16.58 7.23 12.84
N ALA A 411 17.03 6.15 12.20
CA ALA A 411 18.03 5.23 12.74
C ALA A 411 19.41 5.89 12.96
N LYS A 412 19.69 7.01 12.33
CA LYS A 412 20.89 7.80 12.61
C LYS A 412 20.95 8.32 14.05
N LYS A 413 19.82 8.56 14.69
CA LYS A 413 19.73 9.18 16.03
C LYS A 413 19.15 8.24 17.07
N TRP A 414 18.18 7.41 16.68
CA TRP A 414 17.35 6.67 17.59
C TRP A 414 17.35 5.16 17.32
N LYS A 415 17.22 4.41 18.41
CA LYS A 415 16.81 3.01 18.45
C LYS A 415 15.38 2.95 18.98
N LEU A 416 14.59 2.08 18.45
CA LEU A 416 13.22 1.87 18.93
C LEU A 416 13.10 0.47 19.53
N ARG A 417 12.69 0.39 20.80
CA ARG A 417 12.52 -0.88 21.51
C ARG A 417 11.05 -1.15 21.77
N LEU A 418 10.62 -2.36 21.48
CA LEU A 418 9.23 -2.75 21.76
C LEU A 418 8.92 -2.55 23.25
N ALA A 419 7.81 -1.87 23.56
CA ALA A 419 7.37 -1.69 24.94
C ALA A 419 7.07 -3.04 25.60
N PRO A 420 7.36 -3.24 26.89
CA PRO A 420 7.12 -4.49 27.59
C PRO A 420 5.65 -4.95 27.52
N ASN A 421 5.45 -6.27 27.51
CA ASN A 421 4.13 -6.91 27.57
C ASN A 421 3.17 -6.55 26.42
N GLN A 422 3.70 -6.06 25.29
CA GLN A 422 2.88 -5.77 24.11
C GLN A 422 2.84 -6.98 23.17
N ARG A 423 1.64 -7.45 22.87
CA ARG A 423 1.39 -8.43 21.81
C ARG A 423 1.17 -7.71 20.49
N VAL A 424 2.01 -8.00 19.50
CA VAL A 424 1.93 -7.42 18.16
C VAL A 424 1.26 -8.42 17.22
N GLU A 425 0.13 -8.03 16.65
CA GLU A 425 -0.66 -8.86 15.74
C GLU A 425 -0.97 -8.06 14.46
N PRO A 426 -0.95 -8.71 13.28
CA PRO A 426 -1.38 -8.07 12.05
C PRO A 426 -2.91 -7.88 12.03
N LEU A 427 -3.34 -6.74 11.51
CA LEU A 427 -4.74 -6.39 11.28
C LEU A 427 -4.95 -6.18 9.77
N PRO A 428 -5.47 -7.18 9.05
CA PRO A 428 -5.73 -7.08 7.62
C PRO A 428 -6.99 -6.25 7.36
N LEU A 429 -6.78 -5.00 7.02
CA LEU A 429 -7.80 -4.07 6.54
C LEU A 429 -7.63 -3.88 5.03
N ILE A 430 -7.78 -2.65 4.52
CA ILE A 430 -7.36 -2.28 3.15
C ILE A 430 -5.86 -2.53 3.01
N THR A 431 -5.12 -2.11 4.03
CA THR A 431 -3.70 -2.34 4.20
C THR A 431 -3.45 -3.20 5.46
N LEU A 432 -2.28 -3.82 5.54
CA LEU A 432 -1.89 -4.64 6.67
C LEU A 432 -1.33 -3.76 7.79
N ARG A 433 -2.16 -3.43 8.77
CA ARG A 433 -1.80 -2.61 9.93
C ARG A 433 -1.38 -3.46 11.13
N VAL A 434 -0.79 -2.81 12.12
CA VAL A 434 -0.64 -3.38 13.47
C VAL A 434 -1.95 -3.21 14.25
N LYS A 435 -2.40 -4.26 14.91
CA LYS A 435 -3.59 -4.24 15.76
C LYS A 435 -3.26 -3.62 17.12
N ASN A 436 -4.09 -2.72 17.59
CA ASN A 436 -3.98 -2.06 18.91
C ASN A 436 -2.74 -1.14 19.09
N GLY A 437 -2.14 -0.67 17.99
CA GLY A 437 -0.97 0.20 18.05
C GLY A 437 0.37 -0.52 18.19
N LEU A 438 1.47 0.21 18.02
CA LEU A 438 2.83 -0.27 18.22
C LEU A 438 3.60 0.70 19.12
N ARG A 439 3.54 0.47 20.43
CA ARG A 439 4.24 1.30 21.42
C ARG A 439 5.69 0.87 21.49
N MET A 440 6.59 1.86 21.32
CA MET A 440 8.03 1.64 21.37
C MET A 440 8.69 2.71 22.23
N ILE A 441 9.73 2.30 22.95
CA ILE A 441 10.58 3.18 23.76
C ILE A 441 11.69 3.73 22.87
N VAL A 442 11.89 5.03 22.94
CA VAL A 442 12.94 5.75 22.21
C VAL A 442 14.25 5.68 23.01
N GLU A 443 15.28 5.09 22.44
CA GLU A 443 16.62 5.03 23.01
C GLU A 443 17.60 5.81 22.13
N PRO A 444 18.53 6.56 22.74
CA PRO A 444 19.65 7.10 21.98
C PRO A 444 20.47 5.98 21.33
N ARG A 445 21.01 6.31 20.19
CA ARG A 445 21.87 5.39 19.47
C ARG A 445 23.24 5.25 20.12
#